data_18a40df7147274094ee2bf884c95cd1f
#
_entry.id   18a40df7147274094ee2bf884c95cd1f
#
_cell.length_a   1.000
_cell.length_b   1.000
_cell.length_c   1.000
_cell.angle_alpha   90.00
_cell.angle_beta   90.00
_cell.angle_gamma   90.00
#
_symmetry.space_group_name_H-M   'P 1'
#
loop_
_entity.id
_entity.type
_entity.pdbx_description
1 polymer ?
#
loop_
_entity_poly.entity_id
_entity_poly.type
_entity_poly.pdbx_seq_one_letter_code
_entity_poly.pdbx_strand_id
1 'polypeptide(L)'
;NVPQFLDGFPNDGSCMVDTETKKVMDYNVTDTAKRYFGKLNEEFHKGIMEPGAFNATYDQYLDKLSTGAVLGMVDQWWQFYYVIDPVFKKQNLAQLGCDYVPLPVTIDDGIHNRWHTNRMAEIDYSSGVSITTSCKDIEGAMKFISDLLEPDIIRERFWGEEGKDYSVDENGLFYLTNEQAEKKNDSSYKAAHMCSYSYFPRVEGRLDDGINAFSMEFQQDEFFRNQPVDIQECFKAYGVENYVDMLGKNEAPGSWYPMYSYSDSIPTTSECGKVKNNLEAVKKRWLPQVIMADDFGAAWDQYMEEYNACNPQIYFDYLQQKVNEN
;
A
#
# COMPACT_ATOMS: atom_id res chain seq x y z
N ASN A 1 -2.54 -4.67 -10.06
CA ASN A 1 -1.91 -5.67 -9.15
C ASN A 1 -2.94 -6.62 -8.49
N VAL A 2 -4.23 -6.58 -8.85
CA VAL A 2 -5.27 -7.37 -8.15
C VAL A 2 -5.25 -8.85 -8.50
N PRO A 3 -5.08 -9.27 -9.76
CA PRO A 3 -5.21 -10.68 -10.13
C PRO A 3 -4.30 -11.63 -9.32
N GLN A 4 -3.10 -11.20 -8.94
CA GLN A 4 -2.20 -12.03 -8.13
C GLN A 4 -2.76 -12.35 -6.74
N PHE A 5 -3.39 -11.38 -6.08
CA PHE A 5 -4.03 -11.59 -4.78
C PHE A 5 -5.23 -12.51 -4.89
N LEU A 6 -5.99 -12.37 -6.00
CA LEU A 6 -7.14 -13.24 -6.26
C LEU A 6 -6.73 -14.70 -6.42
N ASP A 7 -5.52 -14.97 -6.95
CA ASP A 7 -4.91 -16.31 -7.05
C ASP A 7 -4.14 -16.73 -5.78
N GLY A 8 -4.14 -15.91 -4.74
CA GLY A 8 -3.43 -16.21 -3.50
C GLY A 8 -1.91 -16.08 -3.59
N PHE A 9 -1.39 -15.25 -4.51
CA PHE A 9 0.04 -14.95 -4.59
C PHE A 9 0.38 -13.65 -3.86
N PRO A 10 1.58 -13.57 -3.27
CA PRO A 10 2.04 -12.35 -2.61
C PRO A 10 2.16 -11.19 -3.59
N ASN A 11 1.88 -9.99 -3.12
CA ASN A 11 2.12 -8.77 -3.88
C ASN A 11 3.60 -8.49 -4.02
N ASP A 12 4.01 -8.20 -5.25
CA ASP A 12 5.38 -7.83 -5.55
C ASP A 12 5.48 -6.57 -6.43
N GLY A 13 4.37 -6.18 -7.05
CA GLY A 13 4.27 -4.99 -7.91
C GLY A 13 4.74 -5.21 -9.35
N SER A 14 5.73 -6.06 -9.59
CA SER A 14 6.33 -6.26 -10.93
C SER A 14 5.91 -7.56 -11.59
N CYS A 15 5.76 -8.61 -10.80
CA CYS A 15 5.35 -9.94 -11.23
C CYS A 15 4.71 -10.68 -10.07
N MET A 16 4.14 -11.84 -10.31
CA MET A 16 3.88 -12.80 -9.26
C MET A 16 4.90 -13.93 -9.33
N VAL A 17 5.26 -14.46 -8.16
CA VAL A 17 6.16 -15.60 -8.02
C VAL A 17 5.40 -16.70 -7.30
N ASP A 18 5.27 -17.83 -7.95
CA ASP A 18 4.69 -19.02 -7.34
C ASP A 18 5.58 -19.49 -6.18
N THR A 19 5.03 -19.56 -4.98
CA THR A 19 5.79 -19.85 -3.76
C THR A 19 6.31 -21.28 -3.69
N GLU A 20 5.70 -22.22 -4.42
CA GLU A 20 6.08 -23.64 -4.46
C GLU A 20 7.08 -23.91 -5.60
N THR A 21 6.71 -23.50 -6.81
CA THR A 21 7.53 -23.77 -8.01
C THR A 21 8.60 -22.72 -8.27
N LYS A 22 8.53 -21.58 -7.60
CA LYS A 22 9.36 -20.38 -7.81
C LYS A 22 9.26 -19.81 -9.24
N LYS A 23 8.19 -20.13 -9.96
CA LYS A 23 7.96 -19.64 -11.30
C LYS A 23 7.49 -18.20 -11.28
N VAL A 24 8.15 -17.37 -12.09
CA VAL A 24 7.78 -15.96 -12.31
C VAL A 24 6.74 -15.86 -13.41
N MET A 25 5.68 -15.07 -13.18
CA MET A 25 4.58 -14.88 -14.12
C MET A 25 4.08 -13.42 -14.10
N ASP A 26 3.47 -12.99 -15.22
CA ASP A 26 2.72 -11.74 -15.24
C ASP A 26 1.28 -11.99 -14.77
N TYR A 27 0.87 -11.29 -13.71
CA TYR A 27 -0.47 -11.42 -13.14
C TYR A 27 -1.59 -10.82 -14.00
N ASN A 28 -1.27 -10.04 -15.04
CA ASN A 28 -2.27 -9.41 -15.92
C ASN A 28 -2.61 -10.23 -17.17
N VAL A 29 -2.08 -11.43 -17.31
CA VAL A 29 -2.30 -12.29 -18.49
C VAL A 29 -2.75 -13.71 -18.13
N THR A 30 -3.04 -13.96 -16.87
CA THR A 30 -3.52 -15.26 -16.36
C THR A 30 -5.02 -15.45 -16.63
N ASP A 31 -5.49 -16.69 -16.46
CA ASP A 31 -6.93 -16.98 -16.52
C ASP A 31 -7.70 -16.19 -15.43
N THR A 32 -7.11 -16.02 -14.25
CA THR A 32 -7.67 -15.17 -13.20
C THR A 32 -7.76 -13.72 -13.62
N ALA A 33 -6.73 -13.20 -14.29
CA ALA A 33 -6.79 -11.85 -14.85
C ALA A 33 -7.93 -11.72 -15.86
N LYS A 34 -8.08 -12.67 -16.77
CA LYS A 34 -9.19 -12.68 -17.75
C LYS A 34 -10.55 -12.69 -17.04
N ARG A 35 -10.74 -13.53 -16.02
CA ARG A 35 -11.97 -13.57 -15.22
C ARG A 35 -12.23 -12.27 -14.49
N TYR A 36 -11.19 -11.71 -13.86
CA TYR A 36 -11.27 -10.45 -13.12
C TYR A 36 -11.66 -9.28 -14.03
N PHE A 37 -10.96 -9.09 -15.14
CA PHE A 37 -11.28 -8.01 -16.09
C PHE A 37 -12.62 -8.23 -16.78
N GLY A 38 -13.02 -9.48 -17.02
CA GLY A 38 -14.35 -9.83 -17.51
C GLY A 38 -15.45 -9.44 -16.52
N LYS A 39 -15.21 -9.65 -15.22
CA LYS A 39 -16.13 -9.20 -14.16
C LYS A 39 -16.23 -7.68 -14.12
N LEU A 40 -15.10 -6.97 -14.23
CA LEU A 40 -15.12 -5.51 -14.28
C LEU A 40 -15.86 -5.00 -15.53
N ASN A 41 -15.74 -5.66 -16.67
CA ASN A 41 -16.52 -5.35 -17.88
C ASN A 41 -18.03 -5.49 -17.64
N GLU A 42 -18.46 -6.58 -17.00
CA GLU A 42 -19.87 -6.73 -16.63
C GLU A 42 -20.36 -5.58 -15.72
N GLU A 43 -19.59 -5.23 -14.69
CA GLU A 43 -19.96 -4.16 -13.76
C GLU A 43 -19.93 -2.77 -14.41
N PHE A 44 -19.04 -2.56 -15.40
CA PHE A 44 -19.02 -1.36 -16.20
C PHE A 44 -20.31 -1.21 -17.01
N HIS A 45 -20.75 -2.27 -17.70
CA HIS A 45 -21.98 -2.25 -18.50
C HIS A 45 -23.26 -2.18 -17.66
N LYS A 46 -23.20 -2.56 -16.38
CA LYS A 46 -24.27 -2.31 -15.40
C LYS A 46 -24.32 -0.87 -14.88
N GLY A 47 -23.32 -0.04 -15.21
CA GLY A 47 -23.21 1.34 -14.74
C GLY A 47 -22.73 1.45 -13.27
N ILE A 48 -22.16 0.38 -12.69
CA ILE A 48 -21.60 0.37 -11.34
C ILE A 48 -20.23 1.05 -11.33
N MET A 49 -19.42 0.83 -12.39
CA MET A 49 -18.15 1.51 -12.55
C MET A 49 -18.33 2.86 -13.25
N GLU A 50 -17.67 3.88 -12.71
CA GLU A 50 -17.69 5.20 -13.33
C GLU A 50 -16.87 5.22 -14.64
N PRO A 51 -17.46 5.63 -15.78
CA PRO A 51 -16.73 5.68 -17.05
C PRO A 51 -15.49 6.57 -17.05
N GLY A 52 -15.49 7.63 -16.22
CA GLY A 52 -14.38 8.56 -16.06
C GLY A 52 -13.20 8.03 -15.24
N ALA A 53 -13.36 6.91 -14.54
CA ALA A 53 -12.33 6.39 -13.62
C ALA A 53 -10.96 6.15 -14.28
N PHE A 54 -10.95 5.73 -15.54
CA PHE A 54 -9.71 5.43 -16.27
C PHE A 54 -8.95 6.66 -16.80
N ASN A 55 -9.58 7.84 -16.77
CA ASN A 55 -9.01 9.10 -17.24
C ASN A 55 -8.89 10.15 -16.12
N ALA A 56 -9.31 9.80 -14.91
CA ALA A 56 -9.24 10.68 -13.76
C ALA A 56 -7.79 11.01 -13.40
N THR A 57 -7.53 12.28 -13.11
CA THR A 57 -6.31 12.67 -12.41
C THR A 57 -6.37 12.22 -10.95
N TYR A 58 -5.23 12.22 -10.27
CA TYR A 58 -5.18 11.88 -8.84
C TYR A 58 -6.07 12.80 -8.01
N ASP A 59 -6.06 14.10 -8.28
CA ASP A 59 -6.92 15.07 -7.58
C ASP A 59 -8.41 14.77 -7.81
N GLN A 60 -8.81 14.48 -9.06
CA GLN A 60 -10.19 14.11 -9.40
C GLN A 60 -10.62 12.80 -8.70
N TYR A 61 -9.70 11.85 -8.57
CA TYR A 61 -9.94 10.62 -7.82
C TYR A 61 -10.19 10.91 -6.35
N LEU A 62 -9.33 11.70 -5.69
CA LEU A 62 -9.51 12.09 -4.28
C LEU A 62 -10.77 12.93 -4.07
N ASP A 63 -11.08 13.87 -4.97
CA ASP A 63 -12.31 14.66 -4.92
C ASP A 63 -13.54 13.74 -4.95
N LYS A 64 -13.51 12.72 -5.81
CA LYS A 64 -14.61 11.76 -5.90
C LYS A 64 -14.78 10.93 -4.63
N LEU A 65 -13.69 10.39 -4.09
CA LEU A 65 -13.71 9.66 -2.82
C LEU A 65 -14.24 10.54 -1.68
N SER A 66 -13.83 11.81 -1.65
CA SER A 66 -14.23 12.79 -0.61
C SER A 66 -15.74 13.04 -0.54
N THR A 67 -16.49 12.66 -1.56
CA THR A 67 -17.96 12.78 -1.55
C THR A 67 -18.67 11.76 -0.66
N GLY A 68 -18.00 10.67 -0.28
CA GLY A 68 -18.62 9.51 0.37
C GLY A 68 -19.55 8.69 -0.53
N ALA A 69 -19.61 8.98 -1.83
CA ALA A 69 -20.48 8.29 -2.80
C ALA A 69 -19.84 7.05 -3.44
N VAL A 70 -18.56 6.83 -3.23
CA VAL A 70 -17.83 5.67 -3.76
C VAL A 70 -17.90 4.54 -2.74
N LEU A 71 -18.56 3.44 -3.08
CA LEU A 71 -18.76 2.31 -2.16
C LEU A 71 -17.58 1.38 -2.06
N GLY A 72 -16.68 1.36 -3.05
CA GLY A 72 -15.51 0.52 -3.05
C GLY A 72 -14.53 0.92 -4.14
N MET A 73 -13.29 0.58 -3.92
CA MET A 73 -12.18 0.82 -4.85
C MET A 73 -11.12 -0.26 -4.70
N VAL A 74 -10.21 -0.29 -5.65
CA VAL A 74 -9.00 -1.10 -5.58
C VAL A 74 -7.81 -0.15 -5.60
N ASP A 75 -7.19 0.03 -4.47
CA ASP A 75 -6.04 0.91 -4.33
C ASP A 75 -5.19 0.53 -3.10
N GLN A 76 -4.03 1.15 -2.99
CA GLN A 76 -3.18 1.08 -1.80
C GLN A 76 -3.64 2.14 -0.80
N TRP A 77 -3.74 1.78 0.48
CA TRP A 77 -4.24 2.67 1.53
C TRP A 77 -3.52 4.03 1.59
N TRP A 78 -2.23 4.10 1.35
CA TRP A 78 -1.46 5.35 1.36
C TRP A 78 -1.79 6.29 0.20
N GLN A 79 -2.46 5.82 -0.86
CA GLN A 79 -2.88 6.65 -1.98
C GLN A 79 -4.08 7.53 -1.63
N PHE A 80 -4.91 7.13 -0.69
CA PHE A 80 -6.15 7.86 -0.37
C PHE A 80 -6.32 8.18 1.12
N TYR A 81 -5.93 7.29 2.02
CA TYR A 81 -6.30 7.35 3.44
C TYR A 81 -5.93 8.69 4.10
N TYR A 82 -4.70 9.16 3.91
CA TYR A 82 -4.22 10.41 4.53
C TYR A 82 -4.99 11.68 4.13
N VAL A 83 -5.70 11.65 2.99
CA VAL A 83 -6.53 12.76 2.52
C VAL A 83 -7.99 12.53 2.89
N ILE A 84 -8.50 11.32 2.72
CA ILE A 84 -9.93 11.01 2.83
C ILE A 84 -10.38 10.89 4.29
N ASP A 85 -9.61 10.25 5.17
CA ASP A 85 -9.95 10.13 6.58
C ASP A 85 -10.16 11.49 7.27
N PRO A 86 -9.27 12.49 7.14
CA PRO A 86 -9.51 13.83 7.68
C PRO A 86 -10.74 14.54 7.06
N VAL A 87 -11.01 14.32 5.78
CA VAL A 87 -12.15 14.90 5.09
C VAL A 87 -13.46 14.31 5.63
N PHE A 88 -13.54 12.99 5.79
CA PHE A 88 -14.70 12.30 6.33
C PHE A 88 -15.00 12.74 7.76
N LYS A 89 -13.97 12.86 8.60
CA LYS A 89 -14.10 13.39 9.96
C LYS A 89 -14.62 14.84 9.97
N LYS A 90 -14.04 15.71 9.15
CA LYS A 90 -14.44 17.13 9.06
C LYS A 90 -15.86 17.34 8.54
N GLN A 91 -16.30 16.50 7.63
CA GLN A 91 -17.65 16.55 7.04
C GLN A 91 -18.67 15.73 7.81
N ASN A 92 -18.30 15.10 8.92
CA ASN A 92 -19.09 14.15 9.70
C ASN A 92 -19.62 12.95 8.89
N LEU A 93 -18.96 12.60 7.78
CA LEU A 93 -19.32 11.45 6.96
C LEU A 93 -18.98 10.13 7.66
N ALA A 94 -17.90 10.10 8.44
CA ALA A 94 -17.55 8.95 9.26
C ALA A 94 -18.67 8.56 10.23
N GLN A 95 -19.39 9.54 10.80
CA GLN A 95 -20.55 9.29 11.67
C GLN A 95 -21.75 8.69 10.93
N LEU A 96 -21.76 8.76 9.60
CA LEU A 96 -22.76 8.14 8.74
C LEU A 96 -22.30 6.77 8.18
N GLY A 97 -21.18 6.24 8.70
CA GLY A 97 -20.59 4.99 8.25
C GLY A 97 -19.86 5.08 6.90
N CYS A 98 -19.45 6.29 6.48
CA CYS A 98 -18.66 6.48 5.26
C CYS A 98 -17.18 6.27 5.58
N ASP A 99 -16.79 5.02 5.76
CA ASP A 99 -15.39 4.62 5.98
C ASP A 99 -15.02 3.45 5.07
N TYR A 100 -13.72 3.33 4.77
CA TYR A 100 -13.21 2.24 3.95
C TYR A 100 -12.48 1.21 4.80
N VAL A 101 -12.84 -0.05 4.63
CA VAL A 101 -12.17 -1.19 5.24
C VAL A 101 -11.62 -2.12 4.16
N PRO A 102 -10.46 -2.76 4.37
CA PRO A 102 -9.91 -3.69 3.40
C PRO A 102 -10.71 -4.99 3.35
N LEU A 103 -10.87 -5.54 2.15
CA LEU A 103 -11.53 -6.83 1.91
C LEU A 103 -10.56 -7.78 1.21
N PRO A 104 -10.05 -8.80 1.88
CA PRO A 104 -9.17 -9.81 1.29
C PRO A 104 -9.99 -10.84 0.49
N VAL A 105 -10.22 -10.56 -0.78
CA VAL A 105 -11.01 -11.42 -1.66
C VAL A 105 -10.11 -12.33 -2.51
N THR A 106 -10.56 -13.55 -2.77
CA THR A 106 -9.94 -14.51 -3.68
C THR A 106 -10.90 -14.83 -4.83
N ILE A 107 -10.36 -15.31 -5.97
CA ILE A 107 -11.19 -15.56 -7.16
C ILE A 107 -12.14 -16.74 -6.99
N ASP A 108 -11.77 -17.73 -6.20
CA ASP A 108 -12.56 -18.90 -5.87
C ASP A 108 -12.41 -19.26 -4.39
N ASP A 109 -13.40 -19.96 -3.83
CA ASP A 109 -13.36 -20.50 -2.48
C ASP A 109 -12.19 -21.48 -2.32
N GLY A 110 -11.55 -21.45 -1.15
CA GLY A 110 -10.45 -22.36 -0.80
C GLY A 110 -9.08 -21.93 -1.29
N ILE A 111 -8.97 -20.83 -2.04
CA ILE A 111 -7.67 -20.21 -2.32
C ILE A 111 -7.12 -19.61 -1.04
N HIS A 112 -5.84 -19.88 -0.77
CA HIS A 112 -5.16 -19.33 0.40
C HIS A 112 -4.98 -17.81 0.26
N ASN A 113 -5.53 -17.06 1.22
CA ASN A 113 -5.42 -15.60 1.24
C ASN A 113 -4.00 -15.16 1.59
N ARG A 114 -3.38 -14.38 0.72
CA ARG A 114 -2.06 -13.75 0.91
C ARG A 114 -2.08 -12.23 0.71
N TRP A 115 -3.20 -11.59 1.00
CA TRP A 115 -3.29 -10.12 0.94
C TRP A 115 -2.37 -9.44 1.95
N HIS A 116 -2.15 -10.06 3.12
CA HIS A 116 -1.21 -9.58 4.11
C HIS A 116 0.12 -10.32 3.95
N THR A 117 0.99 -9.79 3.12
CA THR A 117 2.33 -10.32 2.89
C THR A 117 3.34 -9.20 3.11
N ASN A 118 4.19 -9.33 4.11
CA ASN A 118 5.23 -8.37 4.41
C ASN A 118 6.53 -9.08 4.79
N ARG A 119 7.66 -8.51 4.39
CA ARG A 119 8.96 -8.98 4.81
C ARG A 119 9.15 -8.67 6.29
N MET A 120 9.29 -9.72 7.08
CA MET A 120 9.62 -9.60 8.50
C MET A 120 11.14 -9.50 8.67
N ALA A 121 11.75 -8.49 8.10
CA ALA A 121 13.17 -8.24 8.26
C ALA A 121 13.37 -7.17 9.33
N GLU A 122 14.35 -7.36 10.23
CA GLU A 122 14.73 -6.35 11.23
C GLU A 122 15.21 -5.06 10.57
N ILE A 123 15.80 -5.16 9.36
CA ILE A 123 16.24 -4.02 8.56
C ILE A 123 15.70 -4.17 7.13
N ASP A 124 14.98 -3.16 6.67
CA ASP A 124 14.54 -3.07 5.28
C ASP A 124 15.63 -2.44 4.41
N TYR A 125 16.21 -3.24 3.52
CA TYR A 125 17.23 -2.80 2.57
C TYR A 125 16.65 -2.30 1.24
N SER A 126 15.34 -2.33 1.06
CA SER A 126 14.69 -1.90 -0.19
C SER A 126 14.57 -0.38 -0.31
N SER A 127 14.70 0.32 0.81
CA SER A 127 14.63 1.78 0.88
C SER A 127 15.69 2.35 1.82
N GLY A 128 15.97 3.63 1.71
CA GLY A 128 16.96 4.27 2.58
C GLY A 128 17.18 5.74 2.27
N VAL A 129 18.11 6.34 3.00
CA VAL A 129 18.56 7.71 2.82
C VAL A 129 19.94 7.73 2.18
N SER A 130 20.11 8.56 1.17
CA SER A 130 21.38 8.72 0.47
C SER A 130 21.92 10.12 0.61
N ILE A 131 23.23 10.24 0.82
CA ILE A 131 23.93 11.51 0.76
C ILE A 131 24.47 11.71 -0.65
N THR A 132 24.05 12.79 -1.32
CA THR A 132 24.47 13.07 -2.69
C THR A 132 25.94 13.49 -2.77
N THR A 133 26.56 13.27 -3.93
CA THR A 133 27.94 13.72 -4.19
C THR A 133 28.14 15.24 -4.17
N SER A 134 27.05 16.01 -4.19
CA SER A 134 27.06 17.47 -4.06
C SER A 134 27.09 17.96 -2.61
N CYS A 135 26.93 17.06 -1.62
CA CYS A 135 27.00 17.39 -0.20
C CYS A 135 28.42 17.88 0.13
N LYS A 136 28.49 19.04 0.77
CA LYS A 136 29.78 19.66 1.16
C LYS A 136 30.21 19.33 2.59
N ASP A 137 29.28 18.89 3.41
CA ASP A 137 29.49 18.48 4.80
C ASP A 137 28.92 17.07 5.00
N ILE A 138 29.65 16.06 4.54
CA ILE A 138 29.23 14.66 4.63
C ILE A 138 29.20 14.22 6.10
N GLU A 139 30.14 14.68 6.92
CA GLU A 139 30.26 14.32 8.34
C GLU A 139 29.07 14.87 9.14
N GLY A 140 28.69 16.14 8.91
CA GLY A 140 27.48 16.74 9.49
C GLY A 140 26.21 16.06 9.03
N ALA A 141 26.11 15.69 7.74
CA ALA A 141 24.96 14.96 7.22
C ALA A 141 24.85 13.56 7.86
N MET A 142 25.95 12.83 8.01
CA MET A 142 25.96 11.53 8.68
C MET A 142 25.57 11.64 10.16
N LYS A 143 26.09 12.67 10.85
CA LYS A 143 25.71 12.93 12.23
C LYS A 143 24.22 13.23 12.35
N PHE A 144 23.66 14.07 11.48
CA PHE A 144 22.23 14.37 11.46
C PHE A 144 21.38 13.10 11.26
N ILE A 145 21.76 12.25 10.31
CA ILE A 145 21.07 10.98 10.07
C ILE A 145 21.14 10.08 11.32
N SER A 146 22.31 10.01 11.96
CA SER A 146 22.50 9.23 13.20
C SER A 146 21.65 9.78 14.35
N ASP A 147 21.63 11.09 14.54
CA ASP A 147 20.84 11.76 15.60
C ASP A 147 19.32 11.47 15.43
N LEU A 148 18.83 11.36 14.20
CA LEU A 148 17.42 11.00 13.93
C LEU A 148 17.05 9.58 14.37
N LEU A 149 18.03 8.71 14.64
CA LEU A 149 17.82 7.34 15.13
C LEU A 149 17.88 7.25 16.67
N GLU A 150 18.17 8.35 17.36
CA GLU A 150 18.16 8.36 18.81
C GLU A 150 16.73 8.16 19.36
N PRO A 151 16.54 7.28 20.36
CA PRO A 151 15.20 6.94 20.88
C PRO A 151 14.38 8.15 21.32
N ASP A 152 15.01 9.13 21.95
CA ASP A 152 14.33 10.36 22.40
C ASP A 152 13.85 11.20 21.22
N ILE A 153 14.64 11.30 20.16
CA ILE A 153 14.26 12.01 18.92
C ILE A 153 13.12 11.29 18.21
N ILE A 154 13.17 9.96 18.16
CA ILE A 154 12.08 9.13 17.61
C ILE A 154 10.79 9.36 18.41
N ARG A 155 10.85 9.32 19.75
CA ARG A 155 9.70 9.57 20.60
C ARG A 155 9.12 10.97 20.37
N GLU A 156 9.94 12.02 20.42
CA GLU A 156 9.48 13.39 20.15
C GLU A 156 8.84 13.55 18.78
N ARG A 157 9.39 12.88 17.79
CA ARG A 157 8.87 12.94 16.43
C ARG A 157 7.48 12.32 16.29
N PHE A 158 7.23 11.16 16.88
CA PHE A 158 5.99 10.42 16.71
C PHE A 158 4.95 10.73 17.78
N TRP A 159 5.38 10.91 19.01
CA TRP A 159 4.49 11.19 20.13
C TRP A 159 4.40 12.67 20.46
N GLY A 160 5.49 13.42 20.32
CA GLY A 160 5.60 14.82 20.72
C GLY A 160 6.06 14.98 22.17
N GLU A 161 5.60 16.04 22.83
CA GLU A 161 5.95 16.44 24.19
C GLU A 161 4.95 15.84 25.20
N GLU A 162 5.46 15.15 26.23
CA GLU A 162 4.64 14.60 27.31
C GLU A 162 3.84 15.69 28.04
N GLY A 163 2.58 15.40 28.32
CA GLY A 163 1.63 16.32 28.96
C GLY A 163 1.04 17.34 27.99
N LYS A 164 1.59 17.52 26.82
CA LYS A 164 1.10 18.45 25.77
C LYS A 164 0.52 17.70 24.58
N ASP A 165 1.29 16.80 24.02
CA ASP A 165 0.94 16.04 22.80
C ASP A 165 0.48 14.63 23.08
N TYR A 166 0.93 14.05 24.19
CA TYR A 166 0.49 12.76 24.73
C TYR A 166 0.54 12.76 26.25
N SER A 167 -0.09 11.78 26.86
CA SER A 167 -0.14 11.54 28.29
C SER A 167 0.38 10.15 28.61
N VAL A 168 0.76 9.91 29.87
CA VAL A 168 1.25 8.61 30.36
C VAL A 168 0.33 8.17 31.49
N ASP A 169 -0.11 6.90 31.47
CA ASP A 169 -0.92 6.32 32.53
C ASP A 169 -0.09 5.81 33.71
N GLU A 170 -0.75 5.26 34.72
CA GLU A 170 -0.10 4.71 35.93
C GLU A 170 0.81 3.50 35.66
N ASN A 171 0.67 2.87 34.50
CA ASN A 171 1.48 1.73 34.05
C ASN A 171 2.62 2.14 33.11
N GLY A 172 2.75 3.43 32.85
CA GLY A 172 3.73 3.96 31.89
C GLY A 172 3.29 3.89 30.43
N LEU A 173 2.03 3.55 30.14
CA LEU A 173 1.52 3.44 28.79
C LEU A 173 1.18 4.82 28.23
N PHE A 174 1.64 5.11 27.02
CA PHE A 174 1.34 6.35 26.31
C PHE A 174 -0.06 6.30 25.74
N TYR A 175 -0.80 7.37 25.93
CA TYR A 175 -2.16 7.53 25.38
C TYR A 175 -2.44 8.99 25.01
N LEU A 176 -3.52 9.22 24.26
CA LEU A 176 -4.01 10.56 23.94
C LEU A 176 -5.30 10.83 24.71
N THR A 177 -5.39 12.00 25.33
CA THR A 177 -6.69 12.55 25.72
C THR A 177 -7.47 12.99 24.46
N ASN A 178 -8.79 13.19 24.57
CA ASN A 178 -9.60 13.66 23.44
C ASN A 178 -9.05 14.98 22.86
N GLU A 179 -8.60 15.90 23.70
CA GLU A 179 -8.02 17.18 23.28
C GLU A 179 -6.71 16.96 22.51
N GLN A 180 -5.84 16.06 22.96
CA GLN A 180 -4.59 15.71 22.29
C GLN A 180 -4.85 15.03 20.94
N ALA A 181 -5.85 14.15 20.86
CA ALA A 181 -6.24 13.50 19.62
C ALA A 181 -6.80 14.50 18.61
N GLU A 182 -7.64 15.46 19.04
CA GLU A 182 -8.15 16.55 18.19
C GLU A 182 -7.01 17.42 17.66
N LYS A 183 -6.04 17.82 18.50
CA LYS A 183 -4.85 18.57 18.07
C LYS A 183 -4.01 17.79 17.05
N LYS A 184 -3.79 16.51 17.27
CA LYS A 184 -3.06 15.66 16.31
C LYS A 184 -3.76 15.48 14.96
N ASN A 185 -5.09 15.65 14.93
CA ASN A 185 -5.86 15.63 13.69
C ASN A 185 -5.93 17.00 13.00
N ASP A 186 -5.57 18.10 13.67
CA ASP A 186 -5.50 19.43 13.08
C ASP A 186 -4.29 19.61 12.19
N SER A 187 -4.50 19.88 10.91
CA SER A 187 -3.43 20.03 9.92
C SER A 187 -2.51 21.22 10.19
N SER A 188 -3.05 22.29 10.78
CA SER A 188 -2.28 23.50 11.11
C SER A 188 -1.38 23.23 12.32
N TYR A 189 -1.90 22.49 13.30
CA TYR A 189 -1.10 22.07 14.44
C TYR A 189 0.05 21.14 14.01
N LYS A 190 -0.26 20.14 13.16
CA LYS A 190 0.76 19.25 12.59
C LYS A 190 1.87 20.03 11.87
N ALA A 191 1.48 20.96 11.01
CA ALA A 191 2.45 21.77 10.26
C ALA A 191 3.36 22.63 11.14
N ALA A 192 2.86 23.08 12.31
CA ALA A 192 3.60 23.94 13.21
C ALA A 192 4.45 23.20 14.27
N HIS A 193 4.07 21.96 14.62
CA HIS A 193 4.62 21.28 15.80
C HIS A 193 5.15 19.88 15.51
N MET A 194 4.84 19.30 14.35
CA MET A 194 5.27 17.94 14.01
C MET A 194 6.35 17.97 12.95
N CYS A 195 7.25 16.98 13.01
CA CYS A 195 8.28 16.82 12.01
C CYS A 195 7.68 16.54 10.63
N SER A 196 8.11 17.28 9.60
CA SER A 196 7.70 17.10 8.22
C SER A 196 8.36 15.90 7.53
N TYR A 197 9.34 15.27 8.16
CA TYR A 197 9.99 14.06 7.64
C TYR A 197 9.17 12.84 7.96
N SER A 198 8.36 12.38 7.02
CA SER A 198 7.52 11.18 7.21
C SER A 198 8.22 9.87 6.84
N TYR A 199 9.32 9.94 6.07
CA TYR A 199 9.94 8.76 5.48
C TYR A 199 11.20 8.25 6.18
N PHE A 200 11.84 9.05 7.02
CA PHE A 200 13.06 8.64 7.72
C PHE A 200 13.19 9.24 9.13
N PRO A 201 13.57 8.43 10.12
CA PRO A 201 13.59 6.98 10.07
C PRO A 201 12.16 6.42 10.02
N ARG A 202 11.97 5.33 9.29
CA ARG A 202 10.77 4.51 9.39
C ARG A 202 11.06 3.38 10.36
N VAL A 203 10.48 3.47 11.53
CA VAL A 203 10.70 2.52 12.62
C VAL A 203 9.38 1.87 13.03
N GLU A 204 9.44 0.58 13.29
CA GLU A 204 8.34 -0.22 13.82
C GLU A 204 8.85 -0.93 15.09
N GLY A 205 7.94 -1.29 15.98
CA GLY A 205 8.29 -1.95 17.23
C GLY A 205 8.07 -1.05 18.43
N ARG A 206 8.87 -1.27 19.49
CA ARG A 206 8.71 -0.63 20.80
C ARG A 206 9.91 0.21 21.17
N LEU A 207 9.66 1.22 22.00
CA LEU A 207 10.70 2.00 22.68
C LEU A 207 11.48 1.11 23.65
N ASP A 208 12.58 1.63 24.17
CA ASP A 208 13.47 0.92 25.12
C ASP A 208 12.78 0.56 26.45
N ASP A 209 11.64 1.19 26.76
CA ASP A 209 10.80 0.83 27.90
C ASP A 209 10.10 -0.54 27.73
N GLY A 210 10.11 -1.10 26.53
CA GLY A 210 9.49 -2.39 26.19
C GLY A 210 7.96 -2.39 26.23
N ILE A 211 7.32 -1.26 26.52
CA ILE A 211 5.88 -1.09 26.69
C ILE A 211 5.29 -0.32 25.51
N ASN A 212 5.86 0.87 25.24
CA ASN A 212 5.30 1.78 24.27
C ASN A 212 5.82 1.52 22.86
N ALA A 213 4.94 1.58 21.87
CA ALA A 213 5.32 1.53 20.48
C ALA A 213 6.06 2.82 20.07
N PHE A 214 6.91 2.74 19.03
CA PHE A 214 7.59 3.92 18.47
C PHE A 214 6.61 4.98 18.02
N SER A 215 5.46 4.59 17.49
CA SER A 215 4.42 5.54 17.11
C SER A 215 3.04 5.08 17.58
N MET A 216 2.12 6.04 17.65
CA MET A 216 0.73 5.82 18.05
C MET A 216 0.01 4.81 17.14
N GLU A 217 0.36 4.77 15.85
CA GLU A 217 -0.24 3.85 14.87
C GLU A 217 0.05 2.38 15.21
N PHE A 218 1.16 2.10 15.88
CA PHE A 218 1.56 0.77 16.33
C PHE A 218 1.20 0.50 17.81
N GLN A 219 0.67 1.50 18.53
CA GLN A 219 0.12 1.35 19.86
C GLN A 219 -1.32 0.85 19.75
N GLN A 220 -1.51 -0.44 19.73
CA GLN A 220 -2.73 -1.10 19.31
C GLN A 220 -4.00 -0.59 20.00
N ASP A 221 -4.01 -0.52 21.34
CA ASP A 221 -5.15 -0.04 22.11
C ASP A 221 -5.48 1.42 21.81
N GLU A 222 -4.45 2.24 21.61
CA GLU A 222 -4.60 3.65 21.29
C GLU A 222 -5.14 3.86 19.87
N PHE A 223 -4.62 3.09 18.91
CA PHE A 223 -5.12 3.10 17.55
C PHE A 223 -6.60 2.75 17.49
N PHE A 224 -6.98 1.62 18.11
CA PHE A 224 -8.36 1.14 18.14
C PHE A 224 -9.32 2.17 18.79
N ARG A 225 -8.94 2.71 19.95
CA ARG A 225 -9.77 3.67 20.69
C ARG A 225 -10.04 4.98 19.94
N ASN A 226 -9.10 5.39 19.09
CA ASN A 226 -9.20 6.61 18.30
C ASN A 226 -9.93 6.41 16.95
N GLN A 227 -10.39 5.19 16.64
CA GLN A 227 -11.20 4.95 15.45
C GLN A 227 -12.66 5.40 15.68
N PRO A 228 -13.40 5.76 14.60
CA PRO A 228 -14.85 5.93 14.65
C PRO A 228 -15.56 4.70 15.22
N VAL A 229 -16.74 4.91 15.84
CA VAL A 229 -17.46 3.83 16.54
C VAL A 229 -17.86 2.68 15.60
N ASP A 230 -18.26 2.98 14.38
CA ASP A 230 -18.61 2.01 13.35
C ASP A 230 -17.41 1.17 12.89
N ILE A 231 -16.22 1.78 12.82
CA ILE A 231 -14.95 1.04 12.56
C ILE A 231 -14.60 0.15 13.75
N GLN A 232 -14.75 0.63 14.99
CA GLN A 232 -14.53 -0.20 16.17
C GLN A 232 -15.49 -1.40 16.20
N GLU A 233 -16.76 -1.21 15.82
CA GLU A 233 -17.75 -2.28 15.72
C GLU A 233 -17.40 -3.25 14.59
N CYS A 234 -16.92 -2.75 13.45
CA CYS A 234 -16.43 -3.57 12.35
C CYS A 234 -15.24 -4.44 12.79
N PHE A 235 -14.23 -3.85 13.42
CA PHE A 235 -13.08 -4.59 13.95
C PHE A 235 -13.50 -5.68 14.94
N LYS A 236 -14.40 -5.37 15.87
CA LYS A 236 -14.94 -6.36 16.83
C LYS A 236 -15.66 -7.51 16.12
N ALA A 237 -16.43 -7.19 15.07
CA ALA A 237 -17.17 -8.20 14.30
C ALA A 237 -16.23 -9.16 13.56
N TYR A 238 -15.07 -8.66 13.10
CA TYR A 238 -14.02 -9.47 12.46
C TYR A 238 -13.02 -10.09 13.45
N GLY A 239 -13.06 -9.70 14.73
CA GLY A 239 -12.13 -10.18 15.76
C GLY A 239 -10.71 -9.67 15.57
N VAL A 240 -10.56 -8.44 15.10
CA VAL A 240 -9.29 -7.76 14.84
C VAL A 240 -9.24 -6.39 15.54
N GLU A 241 -8.09 -5.75 15.57
CA GLU A 241 -7.91 -4.44 16.23
C GLU A 241 -7.37 -3.36 15.30
N ASN A 242 -7.04 -3.71 14.06
CA ASN A 242 -6.55 -2.77 13.04
C ASN A 242 -6.94 -3.21 11.63
N TYR A 243 -6.73 -2.31 10.65
CA TYR A 243 -7.07 -2.56 9.25
C TYR A 243 -6.23 -3.67 8.61
N VAL A 244 -4.96 -3.78 8.99
CA VAL A 244 -4.05 -4.74 8.37
C VAL A 244 -4.43 -6.18 8.74
N ASP A 245 -4.87 -6.40 9.98
CA ASP A 245 -5.31 -7.71 10.45
C ASP A 245 -6.59 -8.19 9.72
N MET A 246 -7.42 -7.27 9.19
CA MET A 246 -8.54 -7.62 8.32
C MET A 246 -8.10 -8.31 7.02
N LEU A 247 -6.89 -8.05 6.55
CA LEU A 247 -6.32 -8.72 5.38
C LEU A 247 -5.88 -10.16 5.66
N GLY A 248 -5.89 -10.58 6.92
CA GLY A 248 -5.47 -11.90 7.35
C GLY A 248 -4.08 -11.91 7.99
N LYS A 249 -3.63 -13.11 8.35
CA LYS A 249 -2.34 -13.29 9.00
C LYS A 249 -1.20 -12.91 8.08
N ASN A 250 -0.23 -12.14 8.61
CA ASN A 250 0.99 -11.83 7.87
C ASN A 250 1.79 -13.09 7.53
N GLU A 251 2.15 -13.21 6.26
CA GLU A 251 3.02 -14.26 5.75
C GLU A 251 4.25 -13.65 5.10
N ALA A 252 5.42 -14.18 5.43
CA ALA A 252 6.64 -13.73 4.81
C ALA A 252 6.66 -14.16 3.32
N PRO A 253 6.99 -13.26 2.40
CA PRO A 253 7.27 -13.62 1.01
C PRO A 253 8.57 -14.44 0.94
N GLY A 254 8.88 -15.00 -0.24
CA GLY A 254 10.14 -15.69 -0.46
C GLY A 254 11.36 -14.77 -0.36
N SER A 255 12.54 -15.37 -0.36
CA SER A 255 13.84 -14.67 -0.26
C SER A 255 14.09 -13.68 -1.41
N TRP A 256 13.45 -13.88 -2.56
CA TRP A 256 13.52 -12.99 -3.74
C TRP A 256 12.78 -11.65 -3.59
N TYR A 257 11.91 -11.54 -2.61
CA TYR A 257 11.12 -10.32 -2.41
C TYR A 257 12.00 -9.13 -1.97
N PRO A 258 11.77 -7.92 -2.46
CA PRO A 258 10.77 -7.52 -3.46
C PRO A 258 11.33 -7.51 -4.90
N MET A 259 10.59 -8.09 -5.84
CA MET A 259 10.99 -8.14 -7.26
C MET A 259 10.98 -6.77 -7.94
N TYR A 260 10.19 -5.81 -7.46
CA TYR A 260 10.19 -4.46 -8.02
C TYR A 260 11.59 -3.81 -7.94
N SER A 261 12.39 -4.11 -6.92
CA SER A 261 13.76 -3.59 -6.82
C SER A 261 14.65 -4.04 -7.97
N TYR A 262 14.52 -5.30 -8.40
CA TYR A 262 15.24 -5.80 -9.59
C TYR A 262 14.67 -5.20 -10.88
N SER A 263 13.33 -5.11 -10.98
CA SER A 263 12.67 -4.51 -12.13
C SER A 263 13.07 -3.05 -12.33
N ASP A 264 13.13 -2.27 -11.28
CA ASP A 264 13.43 -0.83 -11.34
C ASP A 264 14.93 -0.57 -11.58
N SER A 265 15.79 -1.53 -11.28
CA SER A 265 17.20 -1.46 -11.59
C SER A 265 17.55 -1.69 -13.08
N ILE A 266 16.58 -2.15 -13.91
CA ILE A 266 16.82 -2.43 -15.33
C ILE A 266 17.02 -1.11 -16.09
N PRO A 267 18.17 -0.91 -16.78
CA PRO A 267 18.37 0.28 -17.60
C PRO A 267 17.32 0.37 -18.72
N THR A 268 16.62 1.49 -18.81
CA THR A 268 15.55 1.72 -19.81
C THR A 268 16.03 1.61 -21.25
N THR A 269 17.33 1.80 -21.50
CA THR A 269 17.98 1.69 -22.82
C THR A 269 18.35 0.27 -23.19
N SER A 270 18.38 -0.67 -22.23
CA SER A 270 18.64 -2.09 -22.50
C SER A 270 17.47 -2.74 -23.26
N GLU A 271 17.72 -3.89 -23.87
CA GLU A 271 16.66 -4.68 -24.53
C GLU A 271 15.57 -5.05 -23.53
N CYS A 272 15.93 -5.55 -22.36
CA CYS A 272 15.00 -5.90 -21.29
C CYS A 272 14.20 -4.69 -20.82
N GLY A 273 14.84 -3.52 -20.63
CA GLY A 273 14.15 -2.29 -20.24
C GLY A 273 13.17 -1.77 -21.30
N LYS A 274 13.51 -1.90 -22.58
CA LYS A 274 12.58 -1.56 -23.67
C LYS A 274 11.37 -2.50 -23.69
N VAL A 275 11.58 -3.80 -23.50
CA VAL A 275 10.49 -4.78 -23.39
C VAL A 275 9.58 -4.46 -22.20
N LYS A 276 10.15 -4.22 -21.00
CA LYS A 276 9.38 -3.78 -19.81
C LYS A 276 8.50 -2.58 -20.15
N ASN A 277 9.07 -1.51 -20.70
CA ASN A 277 8.35 -0.30 -21.03
C ASN A 277 7.22 -0.52 -22.05
N ASN A 278 7.48 -1.37 -23.07
CA ASN A 278 6.45 -1.72 -24.06
C ASN A 278 5.30 -2.51 -23.42
N LEU A 279 5.60 -3.47 -22.55
CA LEU A 279 4.58 -4.24 -21.81
C LEU A 279 3.72 -3.32 -20.94
N GLU A 280 4.32 -2.40 -20.20
CA GLU A 280 3.61 -1.41 -19.39
C GLU A 280 2.72 -0.51 -20.25
N ALA A 281 3.22 -0.04 -21.40
CA ALA A 281 2.45 0.78 -22.33
C ALA A 281 1.25 0.03 -22.91
N VAL A 282 1.41 -1.25 -23.28
CA VAL A 282 0.33 -2.10 -23.77
C VAL A 282 -0.74 -2.31 -22.70
N LYS A 283 -0.35 -2.67 -21.47
CA LYS A 283 -1.25 -2.85 -20.34
C LYS A 283 -2.03 -1.56 -20.03
N LYS A 284 -1.33 -0.45 -19.91
CA LYS A 284 -1.94 0.86 -19.63
C LYS A 284 -2.98 1.26 -20.66
N ARG A 285 -2.72 0.96 -21.93
CA ARG A 285 -3.64 1.27 -23.03
C ARG A 285 -4.82 0.29 -23.08
N TRP A 286 -4.55 -1.00 -23.02
CA TRP A 286 -5.55 -2.04 -23.29
C TRP A 286 -6.44 -2.41 -22.13
N LEU A 287 -5.96 -2.46 -20.89
CA LEU A 287 -6.78 -2.91 -19.77
C LEU A 287 -8.03 -2.04 -19.56
N PRO A 288 -7.97 -0.69 -19.67
CA PRO A 288 -9.18 0.11 -19.67
C PRO A 288 -10.11 -0.19 -20.86
N GLN A 289 -9.55 -0.41 -22.05
CA GLN A 289 -10.35 -0.72 -23.25
C GLN A 289 -11.05 -2.08 -23.11
N VAL A 290 -10.38 -3.08 -22.59
CA VAL A 290 -10.95 -4.41 -22.31
C VAL A 290 -12.14 -4.30 -21.33
N ILE A 291 -12.02 -3.47 -20.30
CA ILE A 291 -13.11 -3.26 -19.33
C ILE A 291 -14.30 -2.54 -19.98
N MET A 292 -14.07 -1.59 -20.90
CA MET A 292 -15.12 -0.80 -21.52
C MET A 292 -15.69 -1.41 -22.82
N ALA A 293 -15.09 -2.49 -23.33
CA ALA A 293 -15.45 -3.06 -24.62
C ALA A 293 -16.85 -3.70 -24.61
N ASP A 294 -17.61 -3.50 -25.70
CA ASP A 294 -18.88 -4.21 -25.94
C ASP A 294 -18.67 -5.72 -26.14
N ASP A 295 -17.55 -6.11 -26.78
CA ASP A 295 -17.11 -7.49 -26.92
C ASP A 295 -15.80 -7.69 -26.13
N PHE A 296 -15.96 -8.11 -24.89
CA PHE A 296 -14.84 -8.40 -24.00
C PHE A 296 -13.87 -9.43 -24.61
N GLY A 297 -14.39 -10.49 -25.22
CA GLY A 297 -13.57 -11.58 -25.76
C GLY A 297 -12.64 -11.09 -26.87
N ALA A 298 -13.19 -10.37 -27.83
CA ALA A 298 -12.41 -9.80 -28.92
C ALA A 298 -11.37 -8.78 -28.45
N ALA A 299 -11.74 -7.93 -27.48
CA ALA A 299 -10.81 -6.95 -26.90
C ALA A 299 -9.68 -7.61 -26.10
N TRP A 300 -9.99 -8.66 -25.35
CA TRP A 300 -8.98 -9.45 -24.62
C TRP A 300 -8.00 -10.14 -25.58
N ASP A 301 -8.50 -10.73 -26.66
CA ASP A 301 -7.66 -11.39 -27.64
C ASP A 301 -6.70 -10.39 -28.34
N GLN A 302 -7.16 -9.19 -28.65
CA GLN A 302 -6.32 -8.11 -29.20
C GLN A 302 -5.27 -7.63 -28.18
N TYR A 303 -5.66 -7.49 -26.91
CA TYR A 303 -4.71 -7.18 -25.83
C TYR A 303 -3.60 -8.23 -25.78
N MET A 304 -3.96 -9.51 -25.78
CA MET A 304 -2.99 -10.61 -25.72
C MET A 304 -2.10 -10.71 -26.95
N GLU A 305 -2.62 -10.40 -28.15
CA GLU A 305 -1.83 -10.33 -29.37
C GLU A 305 -0.73 -9.27 -29.27
N GLU A 306 -1.10 -8.03 -28.88
CA GLU A 306 -0.13 -6.95 -28.74
C GLU A 306 0.83 -7.16 -27.56
N TYR A 307 0.35 -7.73 -26.47
CA TYR A 307 1.19 -8.09 -25.33
C TYR A 307 2.27 -9.09 -25.76
N ASN A 308 1.89 -10.16 -26.46
CA ASN A 308 2.83 -11.19 -26.92
C ASN A 308 3.81 -10.65 -27.97
N ALA A 309 3.39 -9.70 -28.80
CA ALA A 309 4.27 -9.04 -29.78
C ALA A 309 5.41 -8.24 -29.11
N CYS A 310 5.30 -7.89 -27.84
CA CYS A 310 6.36 -7.24 -27.05
C CYS A 310 7.50 -8.18 -26.64
N ASN A 311 7.42 -9.48 -26.90
CA ASN A 311 8.38 -10.50 -26.44
C ASN A 311 8.54 -10.52 -24.88
N PRO A 312 7.47 -10.72 -24.12
CA PRO A 312 7.46 -10.63 -22.65
C PRO A 312 8.50 -11.56 -22.00
N GLN A 313 8.83 -12.66 -22.64
CA GLN A 313 9.77 -13.65 -22.13
C GLN A 313 11.14 -13.05 -21.77
N ILE A 314 11.63 -12.06 -22.52
CA ILE A 314 12.92 -11.39 -22.24
C ILE A 314 12.90 -10.74 -20.85
N TYR A 315 11.79 -10.10 -20.48
CA TYR A 315 11.64 -9.46 -19.16
C TYR A 315 11.44 -10.48 -18.04
N PHE A 316 10.57 -11.47 -18.26
CA PHE A 316 10.27 -12.46 -17.23
C PHE A 316 11.40 -13.48 -17.03
N ASP A 317 12.22 -13.78 -18.04
CA ASP A 317 13.45 -14.57 -17.88
C ASP A 317 14.48 -13.84 -17.00
N TYR A 318 14.61 -12.52 -17.17
CA TYR A 318 15.46 -11.72 -16.29
C TYR A 318 14.99 -11.79 -14.83
N LEU A 319 13.69 -11.60 -14.58
CA LEU A 319 13.13 -11.70 -13.24
C LEU A 319 13.26 -13.13 -12.68
N GLN A 320 13.05 -14.15 -13.51
CA GLN A 320 13.25 -15.56 -13.12
C GLN A 320 14.68 -15.85 -12.70
N GLN A 321 15.65 -15.29 -13.41
CA GLN A 321 17.05 -15.39 -13.00
C GLN A 321 17.25 -14.80 -11.59
N LYS A 322 16.65 -13.64 -11.29
CA LYS A 322 16.75 -13.03 -9.96
C LYS A 322 16.13 -13.87 -8.85
N VAL A 323 15.02 -14.55 -9.13
CA VAL A 323 14.42 -15.52 -8.19
C VAL A 323 15.35 -16.70 -7.95
N ASN A 324 16.03 -17.20 -8.98
CA ASN A 324 16.92 -18.35 -8.88
C ASN A 324 18.25 -18.02 -8.17
N GLU A 325 18.67 -16.74 -8.17
CA GLU A 325 19.90 -16.26 -7.52
C GLU A 325 19.70 -16.05 -6.01
N ASN A 326 18.45 -15.98 -5.51
CA ASN A 326 18.06 -15.74 -4.12
C ASN A 326 17.27 -16.90 -3.51
#